data_cb2ba7ccf26040877ef41fc74d16ef85
#
_entry.id   cb2ba7ccf26040877ef41fc74d16ef85
#
_cell.length_a   1.000
_cell.length_b   1.000
_cell.length_c   1.000
_cell.angle_alpha   90.00
_cell.angle_beta   90.00
_cell.angle_gamma   90.00
#
_symmetry.space_group_name_H-M   'P 1'
#
loop_
_entity.id
_entity.type
_entity.pdbx_description
1 polymer ?
#
loop_
_entity_poly.entity_id
_entity_poly.type
_entity_poly.pdbx_seq_one_letter_code
_entity_poly.pdbx_strand_id
1 'polypeptide(L)'
;MTEKSYLKAKYNRSDDSIIFFEDLISEFKKVRDKTSELFHPLKIEDAVVQSDIFGSPPNWHLAHVSWFFQKVLEKHGQGIGAEPNDPSNRNSKWSRISCYNSNRRSHYLNLEYLNSYYQRYGNILPKPERGRFPRPTVQQTLEYRLLIERNVISFLKEKMKEEREIIDKEGSSPLSSLVELKYDFLLGNQHEMQHQELMIYDLQNYFQRFQDPNDNYMPVKIARNEPQVRNERHPGIGKNPGEGELRKMVKIPGGIYELGSNGHGPFCYDNELPEHKVYLQPYEIDLTPVSNGEFVDFIEDDGYHDFKYWLSDGWDLVQEHGWEAPLYWEHVKEYGRSARHDNDKVRGNSNSGSELGKWIKKDFRGVHEINTSEPVVNISYYEADAYARWARKRLPTEAEWEKAASWNEDLQIKTVYPWGDTTPLPKNANLLESYIWGPSIVGSYPDGKSYYGCYQMIGDVWEWTSSEYTLYPGFKPKFSEYTDKWAINQKVLRGGSFATPTNQIRNSYRNYFKPYERILFSGLRCAKNT
;
A
#
# COMPACT_ATOMS: atom_id res chain seq x y z
N MET A 1 9.95 -12.19 23.55
CA MET A 1 10.49 -10.90 24.10
C MET A 1 9.42 -9.83 23.90
N THR A 2 9.12 -8.96 24.83
CA THR A 2 8.16 -7.88 24.66
C THR A 2 8.80 -6.73 23.87
N GLU A 3 8.01 -5.84 23.21
CA GLU A 3 8.51 -4.62 22.55
C GLU A 3 9.46 -3.83 23.47
N LYS A 4 9.17 -3.80 24.79
CA LYS A 4 10.10 -3.28 25.82
C LYS A 4 11.46 -3.99 25.84
N SER A 5 11.50 -5.29 25.58
CA SER A 5 12.78 -6.05 25.59
C SER A 5 13.55 -5.90 24.29
N TYR A 6 12.87 -5.69 23.15
CA TYR A 6 13.52 -5.35 21.87
C TYR A 6 14.15 -3.95 21.93
N LEU A 7 13.41 -2.97 22.42
CA LEU A 7 13.93 -1.62 22.62
C LEU A 7 15.11 -1.63 23.62
N LYS A 8 15.00 -2.39 24.71
CA LYS A 8 16.11 -2.60 25.64
C LYS A 8 17.33 -3.26 25.00
N ALA A 9 17.13 -4.19 24.06
CA ALA A 9 18.24 -4.87 23.38
C ALA A 9 18.91 -3.98 22.31
N LYS A 10 18.14 -3.15 21.62
CA LYS A 10 18.62 -2.25 20.56
C LYS A 10 19.18 -0.94 21.12
N TYR A 11 18.66 -0.46 22.25
CA TYR A 11 18.98 0.83 22.85
C TYR A 11 19.38 0.62 24.33
N ASN A 12 20.54 0.05 24.55
CA ASN A 12 21.00 -0.37 25.90
C ASN A 12 21.99 0.62 26.53
N ARG A 13 22.34 1.70 25.83
CA ARG A 13 23.27 2.73 26.28
C ARG A 13 22.56 4.06 26.47
N SER A 14 23.11 4.95 27.28
CA SER A 14 22.57 6.28 27.55
C SER A 14 22.30 7.12 26.28
N ASP A 15 23.06 6.91 25.22
CA ASP A 15 22.94 7.66 23.96
C ASP A 15 21.88 7.08 23.00
N ASP A 16 21.38 5.88 23.27
CA ASP A 16 20.48 5.16 22.34
C ASP A 16 19.10 5.83 22.22
N SER A 17 18.62 6.50 23.28
CA SER A 17 17.36 7.26 23.21
C SER A 17 17.48 8.54 22.36
N ILE A 18 18.65 9.13 22.30
CA ILE A 18 18.95 10.30 21.45
C ILE A 18 18.96 9.89 19.98
N ILE A 19 19.69 8.81 19.65
CA ILE A 19 19.71 8.20 18.30
C ILE A 19 18.31 7.87 17.85
N PHE A 20 17.49 7.37 18.75
CA PHE A 20 16.07 7.11 18.49
C PHE A 20 15.29 8.32 17.97
N PHE A 21 15.42 9.50 18.60
CA PHE A 21 14.74 10.71 18.14
C PHE A 21 15.29 11.21 16.79
N GLU A 22 16.59 11.11 16.57
CA GLU A 22 17.23 11.46 15.31
C GLU A 22 16.72 10.57 14.16
N ASP A 23 16.66 9.27 14.38
CA ASP A 23 16.12 8.29 13.44
C ASP A 23 14.64 8.59 13.12
N LEU A 24 13.82 8.85 14.15
CA LEU A 24 12.40 9.15 13.98
C LEU A 24 12.17 10.44 13.17
N ILE A 25 12.95 11.50 13.43
CA ILE A 25 12.90 12.74 12.66
C ILE A 25 13.34 12.50 11.21
N SER A 26 14.40 11.71 11.01
CA SER A 26 14.91 11.40 9.68
C SER A 26 13.89 10.60 8.86
N GLU A 27 13.29 9.58 9.46
CA GLU A 27 12.25 8.76 8.83
C GLU A 27 10.99 9.59 8.50
N PHE A 28 10.52 10.39 9.45
CA PHE A 28 9.41 11.31 9.23
C PHE A 28 9.64 12.20 8.00
N LYS A 29 10.81 12.85 7.89
CA LYS A 29 11.14 13.70 6.75
C LYS A 29 11.12 12.92 5.43
N LYS A 30 11.75 11.73 5.39
CA LYS A 30 11.77 10.88 4.19
C LYS A 30 10.36 10.53 3.71
N VAL A 31 9.46 10.20 4.62
CA VAL A 31 8.06 9.89 4.29
C VAL A 31 7.36 11.14 3.74
N ARG A 32 7.56 12.31 4.38
CA ARG A 32 6.98 13.59 3.92
C ARG A 32 7.50 13.99 2.54
N ASP A 33 8.79 13.84 2.31
CA ASP A 33 9.45 14.16 1.04
C ASP A 33 8.91 13.25 -0.08
N LYS A 34 8.73 11.94 0.19
CA LYS A 34 8.17 10.99 -0.78
C LYS A 34 6.73 11.36 -1.17
N THR A 35 5.88 11.71 -0.21
CA THR A 35 4.52 12.18 -0.51
C THR A 35 4.55 13.44 -1.37
N SER A 36 5.46 14.37 -1.08
CA SER A 36 5.61 15.60 -1.86
C SER A 36 6.12 15.33 -3.28
N GLU A 37 7.04 14.38 -3.43
CA GLU A 37 7.55 13.91 -4.73
C GLU A 37 6.42 13.35 -5.61
N LEU A 38 5.52 12.54 -5.05
CA LEU A 38 4.36 11.99 -5.76
C LEU A 38 3.34 13.06 -6.15
N PHE A 39 3.16 14.07 -5.32
CA PHE A 39 2.16 15.12 -5.53
C PHE A 39 2.63 16.24 -6.45
N HIS A 40 3.91 16.60 -6.40
CA HIS A 40 4.46 17.79 -7.07
C HIS A 40 4.24 17.85 -8.58
N PRO A 41 4.26 16.73 -9.34
CA PRO A 41 4.01 16.76 -10.79
C PRO A 41 2.57 17.07 -11.19
N LEU A 42 1.61 17.04 -10.25
CA LEU A 42 0.20 17.29 -10.53
C LEU A 42 -0.07 18.77 -10.83
N LYS A 43 -0.91 19.02 -11.80
CA LYS A 43 -1.55 20.32 -11.98
C LYS A 43 -2.54 20.56 -10.84
N ILE A 44 -2.81 21.82 -10.51
CA ILE A 44 -3.74 22.16 -9.42
C ILE A 44 -5.13 21.59 -9.69
N GLU A 45 -5.55 21.59 -10.94
CA GLU A 45 -6.83 21.06 -11.40
C GLU A 45 -6.94 19.56 -11.17
N ASP A 46 -5.88 18.78 -11.43
CA ASP A 46 -5.84 17.33 -11.23
C ASP A 46 -5.84 16.98 -9.74
N ALA A 47 -5.18 17.80 -8.93
CA ALA A 47 -5.02 17.57 -7.50
C ALA A 47 -6.34 17.61 -6.71
N VAL A 48 -7.41 18.21 -7.26
CA VAL A 48 -8.69 18.39 -6.57
C VAL A 48 -9.80 17.46 -7.07
N VAL A 49 -9.52 16.63 -8.08
CA VAL A 49 -10.51 15.71 -8.65
C VAL A 49 -10.60 14.43 -7.85
N GLN A 50 -11.83 14.01 -7.56
CA GLN A 50 -12.16 12.67 -7.06
C GLN A 50 -12.56 11.81 -8.26
N SER A 51 -11.73 10.84 -8.61
CA SER A 51 -11.91 10.01 -9.80
C SER A 51 -13.00 8.96 -9.65
N ASP A 52 -13.32 8.59 -8.41
CA ASP A 52 -14.34 7.59 -8.07
C ASP A 52 -14.90 7.82 -6.67
N ILE A 53 -16.12 7.31 -6.41
CA ILE A 53 -16.77 7.37 -5.09
C ILE A 53 -15.98 6.61 -4.02
N PHE A 54 -15.13 5.67 -4.41
CA PHE A 54 -14.25 4.90 -3.54
C PHE A 54 -12.86 5.52 -3.37
N GLY A 55 -12.54 6.55 -4.13
CA GLY A 55 -11.29 7.30 -4.08
C GLY A 55 -11.37 8.59 -3.26
N SER A 56 -10.29 9.36 -3.29
CA SER A 56 -10.22 10.69 -2.69
C SER A 56 -9.34 11.61 -3.57
N PRO A 57 -9.60 12.93 -3.60
CA PRO A 57 -8.70 13.83 -4.30
C PRO A 57 -7.27 13.79 -3.72
N PRO A 58 -6.21 13.89 -4.53
CA PRO A 58 -4.83 13.99 -4.05
C PRO A 58 -4.63 15.07 -2.99
N ASN A 59 -5.25 16.23 -3.16
CA ASN A 59 -5.23 17.32 -2.19
C ASN A 59 -5.81 16.92 -0.82
N TRP A 60 -6.86 16.09 -0.83
CA TRP A 60 -7.45 15.57 0.41
C TRP A 60 -6.48 14.63 1.12
N HIS A 61 -5.79 13.74 0.39
CA HIS A 61 -4.78 12.84 0.98
C HIS A 61 -3.69 13.62 1.72
N LEU A 62 -3.11 14.66 1.09
CA LEU A 62 -2.08 15.50 1.70
C LEU A 62 -2.56 16.21 2.97
N ALA A 63 -3.76 16.74 2.93
CA ALA A 63 -4.37 17.43 4.06
C ALA A 63 -4.67 16.44 5.20
N HIS A 64 -5.24 15.27 4.87
CA HIS A 64 -5.63 14.24 5.83
C HIS A 64 -4.45 13.66 6.61
N VAL A 65 -3.35 13.30 5.94
CA VAL A 65 -2.16 12.79 6.64
C VAL A 65 -1.52 13.85 7.53
N SER A 66 -1.59 15.13 7.15
CA SER A 66 -1.16 16.22 8.02
C SER A 66 -2.07 16.38 9.23
N TRP A 67 -3.39 16.27 9.05
CA TRP A 67 -4.36 16.25 10.14
C TRP A 67 -4.12 15.08 11.11
N PHE A 68 -3.75 13.91 10.61
CA PHE A 68 -3.44 12.76 11.47
C PHE A 68 -2.24 13.06 12.40
N PHE A 69 -1.16 13.62 11.87
CA PHE A 69 -0.01 14.05 12.70
C PHE A 69 -0.39 15.15 13.69
N GLN A 70 -1.31 16.05 13.34
CA GLN A 70 -1.87 16.99 14.30
C GLN A 70 -2.52 16.26 15.47
N LYS A 71 -3.33 15.21 15.20
CA LYS A 71 -3.98 14.41 16.26
C LYS A 71 -2.97 13.65 17.11
N VAL A 72 -1.87 13.21 16.54
CA VAL A 72 -0.74 12.62 17.29
C VAL A 72 -0.12 13.67 18.22
N LEU A 73 0.19 14.86 17.72
CA LEU A 73 0.72 15.96 18.55
C LEU A 73 -0.23 16.34 19.70
N GLU A 74 -1.53 16.48 19.41
CA GLU A 74 -2.57 16.80 20.41
C GLU A 74 -2.65 15.71 21.50
N LYS A 75 -2.54 14.44 21.13
CA LYS A 75 -2.52 13.30 22.07
C LYS A 75 -1.34 13.40 23.06
N HIS A 76 -0.20 13.93 22.61
CA HIS A 76 0.99 14.14 23.44
C HIS A 76 1.08 15.53 24.08
N GLY A 77 -0.04 16.25 24.14
CA GLY A 77 -0.16 17.53 24.84
C GLY A 77 0.36 18.74 24.08
N GLN A 78 0.73 18.57 22.81
CA GLN A 78 1.20 19.67 21.96
C GLN A 78 0.02 20.29 21.20
N GLY A 79 -0.33 21.53 21.56
CA GLY A 79 -1.26 22.34 20.76
C GLY A 79 -0.57 22.85 19.49
N ILE A 80 -1.32 23.00 18.40
CA ILE A 80 -0.83 23.66 17.19
C ILE A 80 -1.12 25.14 17.34
N GLY A 81 -0.11 25.90 17.66
CA GLY A 81 -0.15 27.35 17.79
C GLY A 81 0.83 28.02 16.84
N ALA A 82 0.50 29.26 16.47
CA ALA A 82 1.47 30.15 15.87
C ALA A 82 2.69 30.25 16.81
N GLU A 83 3.90 30.16 16.24
CA GLU A 83 5.19 30.35 16.92
C GLU A 83 5.41 29.56 18.24
N PRO A 84 6.50 28.80 18.39
CA PRO A 84 6.78 28.01 19.60
C PRO A 84 6.88 28.79 20.92
N ASN A 85 6.83 30.13 20.90
CA ASN A 85 7.06 31.01 22.06
C ASN A 85 5.94 31.99 22.39
N ASP A 86 4.68 31.79 21.93
CA ASP A 86 3.57 32.68 22.30
C ASP A 86 2.90 32.23 23.61
N PRO A 87 3.04 33.01 24.73
CA PRO A 87 2.46 32.66 26.03
C PRO A 87 0.92 32.70 26.08
N SER A 88 0.26 33.29 25.07
CA SER A 88 -1.20 33.45 25.05
C SER A 88 -1.98 32.19 24.68
N ASN A 89 -1.25 31.09 24.31
CA ASN A 89 -1.79 29.91 23.65
C ASN A 89 -2.30 28.79 24.57
N ARG A 90 -2.34 29.03 25.92
CA ARG A 90 -2.68 27.97 26.89
C ARG A 90 -4.17 27.60 26.99
N ASN A 91 -5.09 28.27 26.32
CA ASN A 91 -6.54 28.10 26.54
C ASN A 91 -7.44 28.18 25.31
N SER A 92 -6.94 27.92 24.07
CA SER A 92 -7.82 28.02 22.90
C SER A 92 -8.43 26.66 22.51
N LYS A 93 -9.78 26.64 22.35
CA LYS A 93 -10.54 25.53 21.77
C LYS A 93 -10.19 25.44 20.26
N TRP A 94 -9.39 24.47 19.90
CA TRP A 94 -8.74 24.32 18.60
C TRP A 94 -9.62 23.63 17.56
N SER A 95 -10.62 24.33 17.05
CA SER A 95 -11.29 23.93 15.81
C SER A 95 -10.93 24.82 14.61
N ARG A 96 -10.05 25.81 14.78
CA ARG A 96 -9.81 26.86 13.78
C ARG A 96 -8.32 27.18 13.68
N ILE A 97 -7.65 26.74 12.62
CA ILE A 97 -6.31 27.22 12.27
C ILE A 97 -6.45 28.52 11.50
N SER A 98 -5.86 29.58 12.03
CA SER A 98 -5.66 30.83 11.30
C SER A 98 -4.44 30.70 10.41
N CYS A 99 -4.62 30.65 9.09
CA CYS A 99 -3.52 30.83 8.15
C CYS A 99 -3.02 32.26 8.25
N TYR A 100 -1.87 32.44 8.88
CA TYR A 100 -1.28 33.75 9.15
C TYR A 100 -0.76 34.38 7.87
N ASN A 101 -1.45 35.38 7.38
CA ASN A 101 -0.84 36.41 6.54
C ASN A 101 -1.29 37.76 7.11
N SER A 102 -0.36 38.57 7.59
CA SER A 102 -0.50 39.74 8.42
C SER A 102 -1.34 40.90 7.84
N ASN A 103 -1.99 40.73 6.67
CA ASN A 103 -2.78 41.80 6.04
C ASN A 103 -4.08 41.38 5.36
N ARG A 104 -4.61 40.15 5.55
CA ARG A 104 -5.95 39.76 5.03
C ARG A 104 -6.71 38.89 6.01
N ARG A 105 -8.02 39.09 6.10
CA ARG A 105 -8.98 38.36 6.94
C ARG A 105 -8.67 36.89 7.02
N SER A 106 -8.49 36.36 8.24
CA SER A 106 -8.19 34.97 8.53
C SER A 106 -9.23 34.04 7.90
N HIS A 107 -8.82 33.29 6.87
CA HIS A 107 -9.63 32.20 6.36
C HIS A 107 -9.37 30.98 7.25
N TYR A 108 -10.34 30.60 8.06
CA TYR A 108 -10.28 29.41 8.89
C TYR A 108 -10.37 28.16 8.03
N LEU A 109 -9.40 27.25 8.16
CA LEU A 109 -9.52 25.87 7.66
C LEU A 109 -10.48 25.12 8.58
N ASN A 110 -11.59 24.62 8.04
CA ASN A 110 -12.41 23.68 8.77
C ASN A 110 -11.80 22.29 8.65
N LEU A 111 -11.03 21.89 9.68
CA LEU A 111 -10.30 20.63 9.72
C LEU A 111 -11.20 19.41 9.97
N GLU A 112 -12.47 19.62 10.34
CA GLU A 112 -13.43 18.53 10.54
C GLU A 112 -13.62 17.71 9.25
N TYR A 113 -13.52 18.34 8.07
CA TYR A 113 -13.61 17.66 6.77
C TYR A 113 -12.40 16.77 6.43
N LEU A 114 -11.36 16.80 7.24
CA LEU A 114 -10.20 15.93 7.08
C LEU A 114 -10.32 14.62 7.88
N ASN A 115 -11.30 14.52 8.75
CA ASN A 115 -11.58 13.29 9.49
C ASN A 115 -12.24 12.26 8.57
N SER A 116 -11.59 11.10 8.38
CA SER A 116 -12.08 10.05 7.50
C SER A 116 -13.12 9.14 8.16
N TYR A 117 -12.90 8.72 9.41
CA TYR A 117 -13.75 7.76 10.13
C TYR A 117 -13.59 7.75 11.66
N TYR A 118 -12.78 8.63 12.22
CA TYR A 118 -12.54 8.65 13.68
C TYR A 118 -13.65 9.39 14.41
N GLN A 119 -14.62 8.65 14.96
CA GLN A 119 -15.77 9.23 15.69
C GLN A 119 -15.35 10.10 16.88
N ARG A 120 -14.29 9.71 17.57
CA ARG A 120 -13.75 10.46 18.74
C ARG A 120 -13.24 11.85 18.41
N TYR A 121 -12.95 12.14 17.14
CA TYR A 121 -12.45 13.43 16.69
C TYR A 121 -13.53 14.31 16.05
N GLY A 122 -14.80 13.92 16.15
CA GLY A 122 -15.95 14.70 15.69
C GLY A 122 -16.50 14.26 14.34
N ASN A 123 -16.98 15.23 13.55
CA ASN A 123 -17.65 14.95 12.29
C ASN A 123 -16.75 14.21 11.30
N ILE A 124 -17.36 13.27 10.58
CA ILE A 124 -16.69 12.45 9.55
C ILE A 124 -17.14 12.95 8.18
N LEU A 125 -16.18 13.09 7.24
CA LEU A 125 -16.49 13.29 5.85
C LEU A 125 -16.54 11.93 5.13
N PRO A 126 -17.72 11.46 4.68
CA PRO A 126 -17.86 10.22 3.94
C PRO A 126 -17.03 10.26 2.66
N LYS A 127 -16.45 9.09 2.29
CA LYS A 127 -15.57 8.97 1.12
C LYS A 127 -16.18 9.54 -0.18
N PRO A 128 -17.47 9.27 -0.52
CA PRO A 128 -18.09 9.79 -1.73
C PRO A 128 -18.25 11.33 -1.77
N GLU A 129 -18.12 11.99 -0.62
CA GLU A 129 -18.32 13.44 -0.50
C GLU A 129 -17.01 14.24 -0.60
N ARG A 130 -15.85 13.60 -0.58
CA ARG A 130 -14.55 14.28 -0.44
C ARG A 130 -14.21 15.20 -1.61
N GLY A 131 -14.64 14.86 -2.82
CA GLY A 131 -14.46 15.70 -4.01
C GLY A 131 -15.40 16.90 -4.11
N ARG A 132 -16.44 17.00 -3.25
CA ARG A 132 -17.43 18.08 -3.30
C ARG A 132 -17.00 19.34 -2.55
N PHE A 133 -15.92 19.27 -1.79
CA PHE A 133 -15.47 20.39 -0.96
C PHE A 133 -14.34 21.16 -1.65
N PRO A 134 -14.54 22.49 -1.89
CA PRO A 134 -13.52 23.32 -2.54
C PRO A 134 -12.42 23.78 -1.56
N ARG A 135 -12.43 23.32 -0.32
CA ARG A 135 -11.48 23.72 0.74
C ARG A 135 -11.01 22.50 1.54
N PRO A 136 -9.74 22.47 1.99
CA PRO A 136 -8.70 23.47 1.73
C PRO A 136 -8.31 23.54 0.24
N THR A 137 -7.88 24.72 -0.22
CA THR A 137 -7.23 24.83 -1.55
C THR A 137 -5.88 24.12 -1.49
N VAL A 138 -5.31 23.80 -2.65
CA VAL A 138 -3.97 23.18 -2.73
C VAL A 138 -2.93 24.04 -1.99
N GLN A 139 -2.95 25.35 -2.20
CA GLN A 139 -2.06 26.29 -1.49
C GLN A 139 -2.21 26.19 0.04
N GLN A 140 -3.44 26.20 0.54
CA GLN A 140 -3.72 26.08 1.98
C GLN A 140 -3.28 24.73 2.54
N THR A 141 -3.45 23.66 1.78
CA THR A 141 -2.97 22.30 2.15
C THR A 141 -1.46 22.28 2.28
N LEU A 142 -0.74 22.85 1.33
CA LEU A 142 0.73 22.90 1.35
C LEU A 142 1.25 23.72 2.53
N GLU A 143 0.64 24.89 2.81
CA GLU A 143 0.96 25.72 3.98
C GLU A 143 0.69 24.96 5.29
N TYR A 144 -0.46 24.30 5.40
CA TYR A 144 -0.80 23.46 6.54
C TYR A 144 0.18 22.30 6.72
N ARG A 145 0.54 21.63 5.64
CA ARG A 145 1.52 20.55 5.64
C ARG A 145 2.88 21.00 6.20
N LEU A 146 3.39 22.14 5.76
CA LEU A 146 4.64 22.72 6.25
C LEU A 146 4.56 23.16 7.72
N LEU A 147 3.40 23.65 8.16
CA LEU A 147 3.17 23.99 9.56
C LEU A 147 3.26 22.74 10.45
N ILE A 148 2.55 21.66 10.08
CA ILE A 148 2.58 20.40 10.83
C ILE A 148 3.98 19.81 10.86
N GLU A 149 4.70 19.80 9.74
CA GLU A 149 6.06 19.30 9.68
C GLU A 149 7.00 20.03 10.66
N ARG A 150 6.95 21.36 10.68
CA ARG A 150 7.71 22.17 11.65
C ARG A 150 7.36 21.84 13.10
N ASN A 151 6.07 21.71 13.40
CA ASN A 151 5.62 21.40 14.75
C ASN A 151 6.05 19.99 15.19
N VAL A 152 5.97 18.98 14.32
CA VAL A 152 6.45 17.61 14.60
C VAL A 152 7.95 17.62 14.89
N ILE A 153 8.74 18.24 14.03
CA ILE A 153 10.20 18.29 14.20
C ILE A 153 10.58 19.06 15.49
N SER A 154 9.91 20.19 15.77
CA SER A 154 10.16 20.98 16.98
C SER A 154 9.83 20.17 18.23
N PHE A 155 8.67 19.52 18.25
CA PHE A 155 8.22 18.67 19.36
C PHE A 155 9.20 17.52 19.63
N LEU A 156 9.60 16.78 18.60
CA LEU A 156 10.54 15.68 18.77
C LEU A 156 11.91 16.15 19.25
N LYS A 157 12.38 17.31 18.77
CA LYS A 157 13.63 17.91 19.29
C LYS A 157 13.53 18.35 20.75
N GLU A 158 12.39 18.89 21.14
CA GLU A 158 12.14 19.25 22.55
C GLU A 158 12.14 18.01 23.44
N LYS A 159 11.42 16.96 23.03
CA LYS A 159 11.43 15.67 23.75
C LYS A 159 12.84 15.03 23.81
N MET A 160 13.61 15.11 22.75
CA MET A 160 15.01 14.68 22.73
C MET A 160 15.86 15.45 23.75
N LYS A 161 15.64 16.76 23.89
CA LYS A 161 16.35 17.60 24.87
C LYS A 161 15.95 17.25 26.30
N GLU A 162 14.64 17.10 26.57
CA GLU A 162 14.13 16.64 27.89
C GLU A 162 14.76 15.30 28.27
N GLU A 163 14.81 14.36 27.33
CA GLU A 163 15.38 13.03 27.53
C GLU A 163 16.87 13.10 27.86
N ARG A 164 17.64 13.94 27.17
CA ARG A 164 19.07 14.16 27.45
C ARG A 164 19.29 14.72 28.87
N GLU A 165 18.45 15.66 29.30
CA GLU A 165 18.53 16.23 30.66
C GLU A 165 18.21 15.18 31.74
N ILE A 166 17.31 14.22 31.47
CA ILE A 166 17.01 13.10 32.38
C ILE A 166 18.21 12.16 32.46
N ILE A 167 18.79 11.79 31.34
CA ILE A 167 19.95 10.91 31.27
C ILE A 167 21.15 11.52 32.04
N ASP A 168 21.40 12.81 31.82
CA ASP A 168 22.49 13.53 32.48
C ASP A 168 22.33 13.58 34.02
N LYS A 169 21.08 13.60 34.51
CA LYS A 169 20.77 13.67 35.95
C LYS A 169 20.68 12.29 36.63
N GLU A 170 20.07 11.32 35.94
CA GLU A 170 19.67 10.04 36.54
C GLU A 170 20.46 8.85 36.02
N GLY A 171 21.31 9.06 35.01
CA GLY A 171 22.13 8.02 34.39
C GLY A 171 21.34 7.04 33.49
N SER A 172 20.01 7.11 33.49
CA SER A 172 19.15 6.28 32.63
C SER A 172 17.75 6.89 32.48
N SER A 173 17.10 6.66 31.36
CA SER A 173 15.72 7.11 31.10
C SER A 173 14.70 6.00 31.37
N PRO A 174 13.49 6.34 31.84
CA PRO A 174 12.35 5.44 31.88
C PRO A 174 11.81 5.22 30.46
N LEU A 175 12.38 4.28 29.71
CA LEU A 175 11.97 3.87 28.35
C LEU A 175 10.45 3.66 28.16
N SER A 176 9.69 3.52 29.26
CA SER A 176 8.25 3.24 29.18
C SER A 176 7.41 4.38 28.62
N SER A 177 7.79 5.66 28.87
CA SER A 177 7.08 6.85 28.35
C SER A 177 7.36 7.09 26.86
N LEU A 178 8.47 6.61 26.35
CA LEU A 178 8.86 6.76 24.95
C LEU A 178 8.22 5.72 24.03
N VAL A 179 7.76 4.57 24.56
CA VAL A 179 7.18 3.48 23.74
C VAL A 179 5.91 3.92 23.04
N GLU A 180 5.00 4.57 23.76
CA GLU A 180 3.73 5.05 23.17
C GLU A 180 3.98 6.19 22.18
N LEU A 181 4.82 7.16 22.55
CA LEU A 181 5.22 8.25 21.66
C LEU A 181 5.82 7.70 20.35
N LYS A 182 6.76 6.76 20.46
CA LYS A 182 7.36 6.09 19.30
C LYS A 182 6.29 5.46 18.41
N TYR A 183 5.42 4.64 19.01
CA TYR A 183 4.38 3.96 18.26
C TYR A 183 3.49 4.94 17.48
N ASP A 184 3.03 6.00 18.11
CA ASP A 184 2.13 6.98 17.50
C ASP A 184 2.78 7.72 16.32
N PHE A 185 4.05 8.11 16.43
CA PHE A 185 4.76 8.76 15.31
C PHE A 185 5.11 7.78 14.19
N LEU A 186 5.50 6.57 14.52
CA LEU A 186 5.69 5.52 13.51
C LEU A 186 4.37 5.16 12.83
N LEU A 187 3.27 5.09 13.58
CA LEU A 187 1.94 4.89 13.01
C LEU A 187 1.57 6.04 12.06
N GLY A 188 1.90 7.29 12.41
CA GLY A 188 1.72 8.43 11.53
C GLY A 188 2.50 8.30 10.22
N ASN A 189 3.76 7.87 10.28
CA ASN A 189 4.57 7.58 9.10
C ASN A 189 3.95 6.45 8.25
N GLN A 190 3.55 5.35 8.88
CA GLN A 190 2.91 4.22 8.20
C GLN A 190 1.58 4.62 7.57
N HIS A 191 0.79 5.45 8.24
CA HIS A 191 -0.46 6.00 7.73
C HIS A 191 -0.23 6.90 6.51
N GLU A 192 0.78 7.76 6.53
CA GLU A 192 1.14 8.56 5.37
C GLU A 192 1.62 7.70 4.19
N MET A 193 2.39 6.64 4.44
CA MET A 193 2.80 5.68 3.41
C MET A 193 1.60 4.91 2.83
N GLN A 194 0.59 4.53 3.63
CA GLN A 194 -0.66 3.98 3.10
C GLN A 194 -1.35 4.97 2.14
N HIS A 195 -1.38 6.23 2.52
CA HIS A 195 -1.97 7.30 1.69
C HIS A 195 -1.16 7.61 0.43
N GLN A 196 0.16 7.35 0.39
CA GLN A 196 0.94 7.39 -0.84
C GLN A 196 0.41 6.37 -1.84
N GLU A 197 0.24 5.12 -1.43
CA GLU A 197 -0.29 4.07 -2.30
C GLU A 197 -1.75 4.32 -2.71
N LEU A 198 -2.62 4.72 -1.76
CA LEU A 198 -4.01 5.08 -2.07
C LEU A 198 -4.11 6.22 -3.09
N MET A 199 -3.26 7.23 -2.97
CA MET A 199 -3.21 8.34 -3.92
C MET A 199 -2.78 7.85 -5.31
N ILE A 200 -1.86 6.89 -5.40
CA ILE A 200 -1.44 6.30 -6.67
C ILE A 200 -2.60 5.51 -7.32
N TYR A 201 -3.42 4.76 -6.54
CA TYR A 201 -4.64 4.13 -7.08
C TYR A 201 -5.60 5.17 -7.65
N ASP A 202 -5.87 6.22 -6.89
CA ASP A 202 -6.80 7.28 -7.29
C ASP A 202 -6.31 8.05 -8.53
N LEU A 203 -5.01 8.28 -8.62
CA LEU A 203 -4.37 8.90 -9.78
C LEU A 203 -4.42 8.00 -11.02
N GLN A 204 -4.13 6.70 -10.88
CA GLN A 204 -4.28 5.80 -12.02
C GLN A 204 -5.72 5.81 -12.54
N ASN A 205 -6.72 5.70 -11.65
CA ASN A 205 -8.11 5.74 -12.04
C ASN A 205 -8.51 7.08 -12.69
N TYR A 206 -7.99 8.20 -12.19
CA TYR A 206 -8.20 9.53 -12.76
C TYR A 206 -7.64 9.62 -14.19
N PHE A 207 -6.37 9.28 -14.37
CA PHE A 207 -5.71 9.38 -15.67
C PHE A 207 -6.26 8.39 -16.70
N GLN A 208 -6.82 7.26 -16.26
CA GLN A 208 -7.50 6.33 -17.14
C GLN A 208 -8.77 6.92 -17.78
N ARG A 209 -9.51 7.72 -17.01
CA ARG A 209 -10.84 8.22 -17.40
C ARG A 209 -10.81 9.59 -18.05
N PHE A 210 -9.89 10.46 -17.67
CA PHE A 210 -9.96 11.89 -17.93
C PHE A 210 -8.74 12.50 -18.61
N GLN A 211 -7.70 11.73 -18.86
CA GLN A 211 -6.46 12.27 -19.39
C GLN A 211 -6.50 12.39 -20.91
N ASP A 212 -5.98 13.53 -21.44
CA ASP A 212 -5.51 13.63 -22.81
C ASP A 212 -4.41 12.57 -23.05
N PRO A 213 -4.52 11.72 -24.10
CA PRO A 213 -3.51 10.72 -24.42
C PRO A 213 -2.07 11.26 -24.55
N ASN A 214 -1.94 12.57 -24.79
CA ASN A 214 -0.65 13.26 -24.91
C ASN A 214 -0.11 13.80 -23.56
N ASP A 215 -0.87 13.73 -22.48
CA ASP A 215 -0.49 14.24 -21.17
C ASP A 215 0.05 13.07 -20.30
N ASN A 216 1.34 12.75 -20.47
CA ASN A 216 1.99 11.70 -19.72
C ASN A 216 2.24 12.17 -18.27
N TYR A 217 1.32 11.87 -17.36
CA TYR A 217 1.60 11.96 -15.94
C TYR A 217 2.50 10.77 -15.54
N MET A 218 3.71 11.08 -15.15
CA MET A 218 4.57 10.18 -14.38
C MET A 218 4.72 10.80 -12.99
N PRO A 219 4.40 10.08 -11.90
CA PRO A 219 4.53 10.60 -10.54
C PRO A 219 5.93 11.10 -10.22
N VAL A 220 6.93 10.53 -10.86
CA VAL A 220 8.31 10.99 -10.81
C VAL A 220 8.85 10.98 -12.23
N LYS A 221 9.40 12.10 -12.69
CA LYS A 221 10.18 12.12 -13.92
C LYS A 221 11.39 11.21 -13.72
N ILE A 222 11.32 10.00 -14.23
CA ILE A 222 12.55 9.25 -14.52
C ILE A 222 13.37 10.21 -15.35
N ALA A 223 14.56 10.60 -14.84
CA ALA A 223 15.45 11.49 -15.56
C ALA A 223 15.61 10.93 -16.98
N ARG A 224 15.15 11.67 -17.99
CA ARG A 224 15.12 11.22 -19.41
C ARG A 224 16.51 10.93 -19.98
N ASN A 225 17.54 10.92 -19.16
CA ASN A 225 18.95 10.70 -19.53
C ASN A 225 19.45 9.28 -19.27
N GLU A 226 18.65 8.39 -18.67
CA GLU A 226 18.97 6.96 -18.73
C GLU A 226 18.24 6.36 -19.93
N PRO A 227 18.92 5.55 -20.77
CA PRO A 227 18.27 4.87 -21.89
C PRO A 227 17.09 4.11 -21.31
N GLN A 228 15.89 4.41 -21.84
CA GLN A 228 14.68 3.66 -21.49
C GLN A 228 15.04 2.19 -21.54
N VAL A 229 14.99 1.51 -20.39
CA VAL A 229 15.13 0.05 -20.30
C VAL A 229 13.88 -0.58 -20.92
N ARG A 230 13.74 -0.33 -22.23
CA ARG A 230 12.94 -1.16 -23.11
C ARG A 230 13.75 -2.46 -23.28
N ASN A 231 13.40 -3.50 -22.56
CA ASN A 231 13.96 -4.84 -22.67
C ASN A 231 15.41 -5.06 -22.18
N GLU A 232 16.03 -4.14 -21.47
CA GLU A 232 17.30 -4.47 -20.82
C GLU A 232 17.03 -4.98 -19.40
N ARG A 233 17.56 -6.15 -19.11
CA ARG A 233 17.46 -6.83 -17.81
C ARG A 233 17.90 -5.89 -16.71
N HIS A 234 17.04 -5.64 -15.72
CA HIS A 234 17.43 -4.96 -14.48
C HIS A 234 18.76 -5.57 -13.98
N PRO A 235 19.74 -4.75 -13.54
CA PRO A 235 20.95 -5.29 -12.93
C PRO A 235 20.54 -6.02 -11.64
N GLY A 236 20.51 -7.35 -11.69
CA GLY A 236 20.07 -8.23 -10.62
C GLY A 236 19.11 -9.34 -11.07
N ILE A 237 18.56 -9.26 -12.28
CA ILE A 237 17.74 -10.34 -12.84
C ILE A 237 18.69 -11.49 -13.22
N GLY A 238 18.68 -12.56 -12.40
CA GLY A 238 19.28 -13.85 -12.73
C GLY A 238 18.67 -14.42 -14.01
N LYS A 239 19.22 -15.51 -14.54
CA LYS A 239 18.60 -16.24 -15.66
C LYS A 239 17.18 -16.60 -15.24
N ASN A 240 16.16 -16.11 -15.98
CA ASN A 240 14.78 -16.49 -15.75
C ASN A 240 14.68 -18.02 -15.71
N PRO A 241 14.06 -18.61 -14.70
CA PRO A 241 13.66 -20.00 -14.75
C PRO A 241 12.82 -20.22 -16.01
N GLY A 242 12.91 -21.41 -16.62
CA GLY A 242 12.08 -21.71 -17.80
C GLY A 242 10.58 -21.58 -17.45
N GLU A 243 9.75 -21.10 -18.38
CA GLU A 243 8.29 -20.90 -18.16
C GLU A 243 7.62 -22.12 -17.52
N GLY A 244 8.00 -23.33 -17.90
CA GLY A 244 7.47 -24.57 -17.32
C GLY A 244 7.87 -24.82 -15.86
N GLU A 245 8.91 -24.15 -15.33
CA GLU A 245 9.28 -24.21 -13.91
C GLU A 245 8.47 -23.25 -13.06
N LEU A 246 8.15 -22.09 -13.59
CA LEU A 246 7.41 -21.04 -12.88
C LEU A 246 5.92 -21.37 -12.67
N ARG A 247 5.34 -22.20 -13.54
CA ARG A 247 3.93 -22.68 -13.42
C ARG A 247 3.76 -23.83 -12.42
N LYS A 248 4.80 -24.19 -11.68
CA LYS A 248 4.73 -25.27 -10.67
C LYS A 248 4.15 -24.78 -9.35
N MET A 249 3.55 -25.71 -8.64
CA MET A 249 3.18 -25.54 -7.23
C MET A 249 4.23 -26.17 -6.32
N VAL A 250 4.42 -25.60 -5.15
CA VAL A 250 5.29 -26.15 -4.11
C VAL A 250 4.46 -26.68 -2.95
N LYS A 251 4.88 -27.82 -2.40
CA LYS A 251 4.25 -28.44 -1.23
C LYS A 251 4.72 -27.75 0.04
N ILE A 252 3.77 -27.35 0.86
CA ILE A 252 3.99 -26.78 2.19
C ILE A 252 3.50 -27.80 3.22
N PRO A 253 4.34 -28.23 4.17
CA PRO A 253 3.94 -29.14 5.22
C PRO A 253 2.82 -28.55 6.08
N GLY A 254 1.89 -29.37 6.53
CA GLY A 254 0.90 -29.01 7.54
C GLY A 254 1.53 -28.82 8.92
N GLY A 255 0.68 -28.66 9.93
CA GLY A 255 1.09 -28.54 11.33
C GLY A 255 0.70 -27.20 11.97
N ILE A 256 1.20 -26.97 13.16
CA ILE A 256 0.96 -25.72 13.89
C ILE A 256 1.88 -24.65 13.33
N TYR A 257 1.30 -23.50 13.02
CA TYR A 257 1.99 -22.31 12.57
C TYR A 257 1.61 -21.11 13.44
N GLU A 258 2.52 -20.20 13.69
CA GLU A 258 2.29 -18.97 14.46
C GLU A 258 2.00 -17.82 13.49
N LEU A 259 0.71 -17.51 13.31
CA LEU A 259 0.22 -16.44 12.43
C LEU A 259 0.32 -15.09 13.13
N GLY A 260 0.70 -14.04 12.38
CA GLY A 260 0.78 -12.67 12.85
C GLY A 260 2.18 -12.25 13.29
N SER A 261 2.30 -11.17 14.04
CA SER A 261 3.56 -10.64 14.54
C SER A 261 3.70 -10.82 16.04
N ASN A 262 4.93 -11.12 16.50
CA ASN A 262 5.26 -11.12 17.92
C ASN A 262 5.67 -9.72 18.44
N GLY A 263 5.55 -8.69 17.60
CA GLY A 263 5.95 -7.32 17.92
C GLY A 263 7.46 -7.06 17.86
N HIS A 264 8.25 -8.04 17.37
CA HIS A 264 9.67 -7.86 17.09
C HIS A 264 9.86 -7.32 15.68
N GLY A 265 10.57 -6.22 15.54
CA GLY A 265 10.79 -5.58 14.27
C GLY A 265 10.66 -4.05 14.36
N PRO A 266 10.87 -3.35 13.23
CA PRO A 266 10.86 -1.89 13.23
C PRO A 266 9.47 -1.31 13.53
N PHE A 267 8.40 -1.94 13.05
CA PHE A 267 7.00 -1.56 13.28
C PHE A 267 6.07 -2.75 12.97
N CYS A 268 4.92 -2.83 13.66
CA CYS A 268 3.77 -3.65 13.27
C CYS A 268 2.47 -2.94 13.67
N TYR A 269 1.45 -3.06 12.82
CA TYR A 269 0.12 -2.60 13.17
C TYR A 269 -0.48 -3.48 14.28
N ASP A 270 -1.46 -2.94 14.98
CA ASP A 270 -2.18 -3.69 16.02
C ASP A 270 -2.98 -4.89 15.45
N ASN A 271 -3.44 -4.81 14.19
CA ASN A 271 -4.15 -5.90 13.53
C ASN A 271 -3.25 -7.08 13.12
N GLU A 272 -1.92 -6.93 13.22
CA GLU A 272 -0.96 -8.02 13.06
C GLU A 272 -0.71 -8.77 14.38
N LEU A 273 -1.29 -8.28 15.48
CA LEU A 273 -1.08 -8.75 16.84
C LEU A 273 -2.36 -9.35 17.46
N PRO A 274 -2.19 -10.28 18.41
CA PRO A 274 -0.97 -10.97 18.77
C PRO A 274 -0.64 -12.09 17.78
N GLU A 275 0.62 -12.50 17.73
CA GLU A 275 0.99 -13.78 17.13
C GLU A 275 0.26 -14.91 17.85
N HIS A 276 -0.34 -15.83 17.09
CA HIS A 276 -1.15 -16.90 17.65
C HIS A 276 -1.08 -18.17 16.81
N LYS A 277 -1.31 -19.32 17.46
CA LYS A 277 -1.21 -20.62 16.83
C LYS A 277 -2.45 -20.92 15.98
N VAL A 278 -2.20 -21.35 14.74
CA VAL A 278 -3.19 -21.89 13.82
C VAL A 278 -2.73 -23.26 13.34
N TYR A 279 -3.68 -24.17 13.10
CA TYR A 279 -3.37 -25.47 12.50
C TYR A 279 -3.63 -25.41 11.00
N LEU A 280 -2.64 -25.78 10.20
CA LEU A 280 -2.74 -25.87 8.74
C LEU A 280 -2.67 -27.34 8.30
N GLN A 281 -3.56 -27.73 7.39
CA GLN A 281 -3.40 -28.98 6.63
C GLN A 281 -2.23 -28.81 5.64
N PRO A 282 -1.55 -29.89 5.21
CA PRO A 282 -0.61 -29.78 4.11
C PRO A 282 -1.32 -29.28 2.85
N TYR A 283 -0.64 -28.41 2.10
CA TYR A 283 -1.20 -27.79 0.89
C TYR A 283 -0.11 -27.56 -0.15
N GLU A 284 -0.53 -27.26 -1.37
CA GLU A 284 0.34 -26.76 -2.43
C GLU A 284 0.00 -25.29 -2.70
N ILE A 285 1.01 -24.48 -3.04
CA ILE A 285 0.85 -23.07 -3.41
C ILE A 285 1.66 -22.79 -4.70
N ASP A 286 1.14 -21.89 -5.54
CA ASP A 286 1.85 -21.49 -6.77
C ASP A 286 3.19 -20.82 -6.44
N LEU A 287 4.24 -21.15 -7.20
CA LEU A 287 5.56 -20.54 -7.03
C LEU A 287 5.58 -19.05 -7.36
N THR A 288 4.71 -18.61 -8.27
CA THR A 288 4.60 -17.21 -8.72
C THR A 288 3.16 -16.71 -8.59
N PRO A 289 2.93 -15.40 -8.59
CA PRO A 289 1.61 -14.84 -8.87
C PRO A 289 1.10 -15.32 -10.24
N VAL A 290 -0.22 -15.37 -10.42
CA VAL A 290 -0.85 -15.68 -11.70
C VAL A 290 -0.50 -14.59 -12.71
N SER A 291 -0.03 -15.00 -13.89
CA SER A 291 0.36 -14.09 -14.97
C SER A 291 -0.83 -13.61 -15.81
N ASN A 292 -0.64 -12.50 -16.52
CA ASN A 292 -1.62 -12.01 -17.51
C ASN A 292 -1.96 -13.08 -18.55
N GLY A 293 -0.96 -13.86 -19.03
CA GLY A 293 -1.19 -14.92 -20.01
C GLY A 293 -2.11 -16.01 -19.47
N GLU A 294 -1.88 -16.47 -18.23
CA GLU A 294 -2.77 -17.44 -17.57
C GLU A 294 -4.17 -16.90 -17.34
N PHE A 295 -4.29 -15.59 -17.09
CA PHE A 295 -5.59 -14.96 -16.92
C PHE A 295 -6.32 -14.74 -18.25
N VAL A 296 -5.60 -14.52 -19.36
CA VAL A 296 -6.15 -14.53 -20.73
C VAL A 296 -6.74 -15.89 -21.06
N ASP A 297 -6.06 -16.98 -20.72
CA ASP A 297 -6.58 -18.35 -20.93
C ASP A 297 -7.95 -18.52 -20.24
N PHE A 298 -8.14 -17.95 -19.03
CA PHE A 298 -9.43 -17.95 -18.32
C PHE A 298 -10.50 -17.13 -19.06
N ILE A 299 -10.14 -15.95 -19.59
CA ILE A 299 -11.06 -15.09 -20.35
C ILE A 299 -11.49 -15.80 -21.64
N GLU A 300 -10.53 -16.38 -22.38
CA GLU A 300 -10.79 -17.03 -23.66
C GLU A 300 -11.59 -18.35 -23.51
N ASP A 301 -11.55 -18.97 -22.33
CA ASP A 301 -12.36 -20.15 -21.98
C ASP A 301 -13.73 -19.75 -21.36
N ASP A 302 -14.28 -18.63 -21.78
CA ASP A 302 -15.58 -18.08 -21.35
C ASP A 302 -15.69 -17.84 -19.83
N GLY A 303 -14.58 -17.61 -19.14
CA GLY A 303 -14.54 -17.48 -17.69
C GLY A 303 -15.46 -16.41 -17.11
N TYR A 304 -15.65 -15.28 -17.82
CA TYR A 304 -16.58 -14.22 -17.41
C TYR A 304 -18.05 -14.50 -17.77
N HIS A 305 -18.32 -15.51 -18.61
CA HIS A 305 -19.68 -15.86 -19.04
C HIS A 305 -20.24 -17.13 -18.42
N ASP A 306 -19.40 -17.90 -17.72
CA ASP A 306 -19.83 -19.15 -17.08
C ASP A 306 -20.00 -18.96 -15.56
N PHE A 307 -21.24 -18.78 -15.13
CA PHE A 307 -21.63 -18.52 -13.73
C PHE A 307 -21.11 -19.57 -12.73
N LYS A 308 -20.78 -20.78 -13.20
CA LYS A 308 -20.34 -21.88 -12.32
C LYS A 308 -19.03 -21.57 -11.57
N TYR A 309 -18.22 -20.63 -12.08
CA TYR A 309 -16.97 -20.24 -11.44
C TYR A 309 -17.16 -19.12 -10.39
N TRP A 310 -18.26 -18.38 -10.48
CA TRP A 310 -18.47 -17.17 -9.70
C TRP A 310 -19.21 -17.42 -8.39
N LEU A 311 -18.86 -16.64 -7.38
CA LEU A 311 -19.71 -16.44 -6.21
C LEU A 311 -20.90 -15.55 -6.60
N SER A 312 -22.05 -15.71 -5.91
CA SER A 312 -23.31 -15.02 -6.27
C SER A 312 -23.14 -13.51 -6.46
N ASP A 313 -22.62 -12.83 -5.43
CA ASP A 313 -22.43 -11.38 -5.47
C ASP A 313 -21.45 -10.95 -6.59
N GLY A 314 -20.44 -11.77 -6.87
CA GLY A 314 -19.50 -11.55 -7.97
C GLY A 314 -20.17 -11.69 -9.33
N TRP A 315 -21.04 -12.68 -9.49
CA TRP A 315 -21.82 -12.87 -10.71
C TRP A 315 -22.77 -11.71 -10.96
N ASP A 316 -23.47 -11.25 -9.92
CA ASP A 316 -24.36 -10.10 -10.04
C ASP A 316 -23.61 -8.84 -10.51
N LEU A 317 -22.40 -8.59 -9.99
CA LEU A 317 -21.56 -7.48 -10.41
C LEU A 317 -21.07 -7.63 -11.86
N VAL A 318 -20.69 -8.84 -12.30
CA VAL A 318 -20.33 -9.09 -13.72
C VAL A 318 -21.48 -8.71 -14.63
N GLN A 319 -22.72 -9.12 -14.28
CA GLN A 319 -23.91 -8.81 -15.09
C GLN A 319 -24.27 -7.32 -15.03
N GLU A 320 -24.24 -6.70 -13.85
CA GLU A 320 -24.61 -5.30 -13.65
C GLU A 320 -23.64 -4.34 -14.38
N HIS A 321 -22.34 -4.64 -14.32
CA HIS A 321 -21.30 -3.76 -14.86
C HIS A 321 -20.73 -4.23 -16.19
N GLY A 322 -21.17 -5.38 -16.72
CA GLY A 322 -20.66 -5.92 -17.97
C GLY A 322 -19.16 -6.22 -17.93
N TRP A 323 -18.66 -6.81 -16.85
CA TRP A 323 -17.25 -7.16 -16.77
C TRP A 323 -16.89 -8.30 -17.71
N GLU A 324 -15.83 -8.10 -18.49
CA GLU A 324 -15.31 -9.08 -19.45
C GLU A 324 -13.80 -9.35 -19.30
N ALA A 325 -13.11 -8.51 -18.52
CA ALA A 325 -11.66 -8.57 -18.30
C ALA A 325 -11.26 -7.79 -17.03
N PRO A 326 -10.02 -7.88 -16.54
CA PRO A 326 -9.48 -7.03 -15.50
C PRO A 326 -9.70 -5.53 -15.76
N LEU A 327 -9.82 -4.73 -14.71
CA LEU A 327 -10.03 -3.30 -14.87
C LEU A 327 -8.87 -2.67 -15.68
N TYR A 328 -9.18 -1.73 -16.57
CA TYR A 328 -8.27 -1.05 -17.50
C TYR A 328 -7.74 -1.92 -18.67
N TRP A 329 -8.25 -3.13 -18.84
CA TRP A 329 -8.02 -3.89 -20.06
C TRP A 329 -9.09 -3.59 -21.10
N GLU A 330 -8.67 -3.48 -22.35
CA GLU A 330 -9.56 -3.27 -23.49
C GLU A 330 -9.15 -4.19 -24.64
N HIS A 331 -10.14 -4.71 -25.37
CA HIS A 331 -9.86 -5.51 -26.55
C HIS A 331 -9.49 -4.61 -27.72
N VAL A 332 -8.41 -4.92 -28.45
CA VAL A 332 -7.89 -4.08 -29.55
C VAL A 332 -8.97 -3.74 -30.60
N LYS A 333 -9.91 -4.66 -30.89
CA LYS A 333 -11.02 -4.41 -31.82
C LYS A 333 -11.94 -3.27 -31.36
N GLU A 334 -12.11 -3.11 -30.05
CA GLU A 334 -12.96 -2.08 -29.46
C GLU A 334 -12.22 -0.75 -29.33
N TYR A 335 -10.96 -0.80 -28.92
CA TYR A 335 -10.09 0.38 -28.87
C TYR A 335 -10.00 1.07 -30.24
N GLY A 336 -9.85 0.33 -31.33
CA GLY A 336 -9.84 0.87 -32.69
C GLY A 336 -11.17 1.48 -33.15
N ARG A 337 -12.31 1.16 -32.50
CA ARG A 337 -13.61 1.82 -32.75
C ARG A 337 -13.76 3.10 -31.93
N SER A 338 -13.30 3.12 -30.70
CA SER A 338 -13.32 4.30 -29.82
C SER A 338 -12.32 5.37 -30.28
N ALA A 339 -11.11 4.97 -30.69
CA ALA A 339 -10.05 5.86 -31.14
C ALA A 339 -10.27 6.47 -32.53
N ARG A 340 -11.26 6.01 -33.31
CA ARG A 340 -11.60 6.65 -34.59
C ARG A 340 -12.27 8.02 -34.45
N HIS A 341 -12.64 8.42 -33.25
CA HIS A 341 -13.04 9.79 -32.93
C HIS A 341 -11.85 10.71 -32.64
N ASP A 342 -10.67 10.15 -32.32
CA ASP A 342 -9.43 10.89 -32.09
C ASP A 342 -8.35 10.39 -33.07
N ASN A 343 -7.64 11.32 -33.72
CA ASN A 343 -6.67 11.08 -34.80
C ASN A 343 -5.38 10.33 -34.42
N ASP A 344 -5.39 9.40 -33.47
CA ASP A 344 -4.22 8.66 -33.04
C ASP A 344 -4.04 7.32 -33.77
N LYS A 345 -3.12 7.33 -34.72
CA LYS A 345 -2.62 6.11 -35.36
C LYS A 345 -1.67 5.37 -34.42
N VAL A 346 -2.16 4.31 -33.76
CA VAL A 346 -1.29 3.29 -33.17
C VAL A 346 -0.50 2.64 -34.32
N ARG A 347 0.78 2.99 -34.45
CA ARG A 347 1.71 2.32 -35.37
C ARG A 347 2.13 0.96 -34.77
N GLY A 348 1.26 -0.01 -34.86
CA GLY A 348 1.61 -1.41 -34.63
C GLY A 348 2.16 -2.04 -35.93
N ASN A 349 3.36 -2.55 -35.89
CA ASN A 349 3.97 -3.29 -36.99
C ASN A 349 3.34 -4.70 -37.03
N SER A 350 2.21 -4.84 -37.74
CA SER A 350 1.48 -6.11 -37.87
C SER A 350 2.13 -7.01 -38.90
N ASN A 351 3.05 -7.87 -38.47
CA ASN A 351 3.48 -9.03 -39.25
C ASN A 351 3.69 -10.24 -38.32
N SER A 352 2.61 -10.86 -37.86
CA SER A 352 2.60 -12.27 -37.47
C SER A 352 1.14 -12.75 -37.41
N GLY A 353 0.78 -13.69 -38.27
CA GLY A 353 -0.57 -14.22 -38.36
C GLY A 353 -0.91 -15.13 -37.20
N SER A 354 -1.63 -14.60 -36.24
CA SER A 354 -2.63 -15.30 -35.44
C SER A 354 -3.68 -14.26 -35.02
N GLU A 355 -4.92 -14.46 -35.42
CA GLU A 355 -6.08 -13.61 -35.05
C GLU A 355 -6.52 -13.84 -33.60
N LEU A 356 -5.64 -14.17 -32.68
CA LEU A 356 -5.92 -14.21 -31.25
C LEU A 356 -6.07 -12.77 -30.75
N GLY A 357 -7.22 -12.48 -30.18
CA GLY A 357 -7.61 -11.14 -29.75
C GLY A 357 -6.55 -10.52 -28.84
N LYS A 358 -5.92 -9.44 -29.32
CA LYS A 358 -4.93 -8.72 -28.54
C LYS A 358 -5.60 -7.85 -27.50
N TRP A 359 -5.23 -8.04 -26.23
CA TRP A 359 -5.59 -7.19 -25.13
C TRP A 359 -4.57 -6.06 -24.98
N ILE A 360 -5.05 -4.86 -24.74
CA ILE A 360 -4.25 -3.71 -24.33
C ILE A 360 -4.66 -3.29 -22.92
N LYS A 361 -3.75 -2.67 -22.23
CA LYS A 361 -4.07 -1.97 -20.98
C LYS A 361 -3.49 -0.57 -21.00
N LYS A 362 -4.09 0.28 -20.19
CA LYS A 362 -3.62 1.62 -19.91
C LYS A 362 -3.19 1.69 -18.45
N ASP A 363 -1.96 2.07 -18.19
CA ASP A 363 -1.41 2.30 -16.84
C ASP A 363 -0.45 3.51 -16.87
N PHE A 364 0.31 3.74 -15.80
CA PHE A 364 1.28 4.85 -15.76
C PHE A 364 2.37 4.79 -16.84
N ARG A 365 2.58 3.64 -17.45
CA ARG A 365 3.50 3.43 -18.58
C ARG A 365 2.87 3.79 -19.94
N GLY A 366 1.60 4.20 -19.94
CA GLY A 366 0.82 4.53 -21.13
C GLY A 366 -0.09 3.41 -21.60
N VAL A 367 -0.56 3.52 -22.86
CA VAL A 367 -1.35 2.47 -23.52
C VAL A 367 -0.40 1.49 -24.21
N HIS A 368 -0.48 0.22 -23.85
CA HIS A 368 0.41 -0.81 -24.41
C HIS A 368 -0.28 -2.18 -24.46
N GLU A 369 0.20 -3.06 -25.33
CA GLU A 369 -0.21 -4.48 -25.29
C GLU A 369 0.13 -5.07 -23.92
N ILE A 370 -0.75 -5.94 -23.39
CA ILE A 370 -0.44 -6.63 -22.13
C ILE A 370 0.78 -7.52 -22.30
N ASN A 371 1.67 -7.47 -21.33
CA ASN A 371 2.78 -8.42 -21.25
C ASN A 371 2.28 -9.70 -20.56
N THR A 372 2.17 -10.79 -21.31
CA THR A 372 1.64 -12.08 -20.81
C THR A 372 2.42 -12.67 -19.64
N SER A 373 3.67 -12.26 -19.46
CA SER A 373 4.55 -12.73 -18.38
C SER A 373 4.53 -11.85 -17.12
N GLU A 374 3.83 -10.71 -17.10
CA GLU A 374 3.61 -9.91 -15.89
C GLU A 374 2.45 -10.49 -15.08
N PRO A 375 2.44 -10.35 -13.74
CA PRO A 375 1.27 -10.67 -12.92
C PRO A 375 0.02 -9.93 -13.38
N VAL A 376 -1.14 -10.60 -13.35
CA VAL A 376 -2.43 -9.93 -13.51
C VAL A 376 -2.64 -8.95 -12.37
N VAL A 377 -3.20 -7.77 -12.68
CA VAL A 377 -3.41 -6.69 -11.72
C VAL A 377 -4.76 -5.99 -11.96
N ASN A 378 -5.28 -5.31 -10.94
CA ASN A 378 -6.57 -4.62 -10.95
C ASN A 378 -7.78 -5.57 -11.12
N ILE A 379 -7.78 -6.66 -10.37
CA ILE A 379 -8.89 -7.62 -10.27
C ILE A 379 -9.53 -7.56 -8.88
N SER A 380 -10.83 -7.81 -8.84
CA SER A 380 -11.57 -8.01 -7.59
C SER A 380 -11.26 -9.35 -6.94
N TYR A 381 -11.67 -9.52 -5.68
CA TYR A 381 -11.65 -10.83 -5.03
C TYR A 381 -12.49 -11.86 -5.80
N TYR A 382 -13.63 -11.44 -6.35
CA TYR A 382 -14.52 -12.32 -7.10
C TYR A 382 -13.89 -12.85 -8.38
N GLU A 383 -13.15 -12.00 -9.11
CA GLU A 383 -12.38 -12.41 -10.29
C GLU A 383 -11.25 -13.37 -9.92
N ALA A 384 -10.55 -13.08 -8.80
CA ALA A 384 -9.49 -13.96 -8.29
C ALA A 384 -10.02 -15.35 -7.89
N ASP A 385 -11.17 -15.41 -7.20
CA ASP A 385 -11.82 -16.67 -6.81
C ASP A 385 -12.36 -17.43 -8.03
N ALA A 386 -12.98 -16.72 -9.00
CA ALA A 386 -13.48 -17.32 -10.23
C ALA A 386 -12.36 -17.95 -11.05
N TYR A 387 -11.24 -17.23 -11.24
CA TYR A 387 -10.05 -17.79 -11.87
C TYR A 387 -9.53 -19.03 -11.14
N ALA A 388 -9.42 -18.97 -9.81
CA ALA A 388 -8.91 -20.10 -9.04
C ALA A 388 -9.81 -21.35 -9.19
N ARG A 389 -11.13 -21.18 -9.20
CA ARG A 389 -12.09 -22.28 -9.46
C ARG A 389 -11.98 -22.84 -10.88
N TRP A 390 -11.86 -21.97 -11.88
CA TRP A 390 -11.64 -22.38 -13.26
C TRP A 390 -10.37 -23.22 -13.38
N ALA A 391 -9.26 -22.77 -12.76
CA ALA A 391 -7.99 -23.48 -12.71
C ALA A 391 -8.02 -24.78 -11.85
N ARG A 392 -9.17 -25.15 -11.27
CA ARG A 392 -9.34 -26.27 -10.32
C ARG A 392 -8.43 -26.15 -9.10
N LYS A 393 -8.25 -24.94 -8.64
CA LYS A 393 -7.49 -24.53 -7.47
C LYS A 393 -8.41 -23.73 -6.54
N ARG A 394 -7.84 -23.08 -5.54
CA ARG A 394 -8.49 -22.12 -4.66
C ARG A 394 -7.53 -20.99 -4.31
N LEU A 395 -8.03 -19.91 -3.74
CA LEU A 395 -7.16 -18.93 -3.10
C LEU A 395 -6.56 -19.51 -1.81
N PRO A 396 -5.32 -19.15 -1.44
CA PRO A 396 -4.76 -19.50 -0.14
C PRO A 396 -5.54 -18.78 0.97
N THR A 397 -5.59 -19.38 2.15
CA THR A 397 -5.93 -18.63 3.36
C THR A 397 -4.80 -17.67 3.70
N GLU A 398 -5.09 -16.64 4.50
CA GLU A 398 -4.07 -15.71 5.01
C GLU A 398 -2.93 -16.43 5.72
N ALA A 399 -3.24 -17.44 6.52
CA ALA A 399 -2.25 -18.21 7.27
C ALA A 399 -1.39 -19.11 6.36
N GLU A 400 -1.97 -19.69 5.32
CA GLU A 400 -1.22 -20.45 4.30
C GLU A 400 -0.27 -19.52 3.54
N TRP A 401 -0.75 -18.35 3.13
CA TRP A 401 0.07 -17.36 2.44
C TRP A 401 1.26 -16.93 3.31
N GLU A 402 1.00 -16.55 4.59
CA GLU A 402 2.04 -16.09 5.50
C GLU A 402 3.06 -17.18 5.81
N LYS A 403 2.62 -18.44 6.01
CA LYS A 403 3.55 -19.55 6.20
C LYS A 403 4.45 -19.76 4.98
N ALA A 404 3.89 -19.75 3.78
CA ALA A 404 4.66 -19.91 2.54
C ALA A 404 5.69 -18.80 2.34
N ALA A 405 5.40 -17.57 2.81
CA ALA A 405 6.28 -16.41 2.72
C ALA A 405 7.37 -16.40 3.78
N SER A 406 7.04 -16.75 5.03
CA SER A 406 7.88 -16.40 6.19
C SER A 406 8.53 -17.56 6.92
N TRP A 407 8.02 -18.80 6.76
CA TRP A 407 8.49 -19.92 7.57
C TRP A 407 9.72 -20.58 6.96
N ASN A 408 10.78 -20.69 7.76
CA ASN A 408 11.97 -21.47 7.42
C ASN A 408 11.91 -22.82 8.16
N GLU A 409 11.68 -23.90 7.39
CA GLU A 409 11.49 -25.24 7.95
C GLU A 409 12.74 -25.80 8.61
N ASP A 410 13.94 -25.50 8.05
CA ASP A 410 15.21 -26.01 8.59
C ASP A 410 15.57 -25.34 9.93
N LEU A 411 15.35 -24.04 10.03
CA LEU A 411 15.69 -23.26 11.21
C LEU A 411 14.53 -23.20 12.23
N GLN A 412 13.32 -23.61 11.85
CA GLN A 412 12.11 -23.52 12.68
C GLN A 412 11.87 -22.09 13.19
N ILE A 413 12.08 -21.11 12.31
CA ILE A 413 11.89 -19.68 12.61
C ILE A 413 11.03 -19.02 11.55
N LYS A 414 10.40 -17.93 11.94
CA LYS A 414 9.66 -17.03 11.10
C LYS A 414 10.51 -15.81 10.76
N THR A 415 10.53 -15.41 9.50
CA THR A 415 11.29 -14.26 9.01
C THR A 415 10.39 -13.05 8.75
N VAL A 416 10.97 -11.84 8.84
CA VAL A 416 10.26 -10.58 8.57
C VAL A 416 9.90 -10.45 7.07
N TYR A 417 10.80 -10.89 6.19
CA TYR A 417 10.61 -10.92 4.74
C TYR A 417 10.84 -12.33 4.20
N PRO A 418 10.40 -12.63 2.96
CA PRO A 418 10.57 -13.98 2.40
C PRO A 418 12.02 -14.47 2.37
N TRP A 419 12.97 -13.56 2.16
CA TRP A 419 14.42 -13.82 2.07
C TRP A 419 15.16 -13.70 3.40
N GLY A 420 14.48 -13.46 4.52
CA GLY A 420 15.08 -13.27 5.84
C GLY A 420 14.70 -11.96 6.51
N ASP A 421 15.56 -11.41 7.36
CA ASP A 421 15.26 -10.22 8.17
C ASP A 421 15.92 -8.94 7.66
N THR A 422 16.64 -9.00 6.54
CA THR A 422 17.27 -7.82 5.93
C THR A 422 16.26 -6.98 5.18
N THR A 423 16.31 -5.65 5.40
CA THR A 423 15.45 -4.67 4.72
C THR A 423 15.43 -4.89 3.21
N PRO A 424 14.27 -4.78 2.53
CA PRO A 424 14.16 -4.96 1.09
C PRO A 424 15.13 -4.07 0.30
N LEU A 425 15.74 -4.65 -0.72
CA LEU A 425 16.55 -3.97 -1.72
C LEU A 425 15.88 -4.13 -3.10
N PRO A 426 16.20 -3.31 -4.09
CA PRO A 426 15.61 -3.42 -5.44
C PRO A 426 15.80 -4.77 -6.12
N LYS A 427 16.77 -5.58 -5.70
CA LYS A 427 17.00 -6.96 -6.18
C LYS A 427 16.06 -8.01 -5.55
N ASN A 428 15.40 -7.68 -4.44
CA ASN A 428 14.53 -8.59 -3.70
C ASN A 428 13.07 -8.49 -4.14
N ALA A 429 12.60 -7.27 -4.44
CA ALA A 429 11.18 -7.02 -4.73
C ALA A 429 10.98 -5.74 -5.53
N ASN A 430 9.88 -5.68 -6.29
CA ASN A 430 9.38 -4.48 -6.94
C ASN A 430 8.45 -3.74 -5.99
N LEU A 431 8.92 -2.64 -5.42
CA LEU A 431 8.22 -1.75 -4.49
C LEU A 431 8.26 -0.32 -5.02
N LEU A 432 7.63 0.64 -4.34
CA LEU A 432 7.52 2.02 -4.80
C LEU A 432 8.86 2.64 -5.22
N GLU A 433 9.93 2.38 -4.46
CA GLU A 433 11.28 2.92 -4.71
C GLU A 433 11.97 2.29 -5.94
N SER A 434 11.38 1.27 -6.55
CA SER A 434 11.85 0.75 -7.85
C SER A 434 11.45 1.62 -9.03
N TYR A 435 10.42 2.48 -8.89
CA TYR A 435 9.91 3.40 -9.91
C TYR A 435 9.55 2.73 -11.25
N ILE A 436 9.21 1.44 -11.24
CA ILE A 436 8.81 0.69 -12.45
C ILE A 436 7.39 1.07 -12.91
N TRP A 437 6.54 1.49 -11.99
CA TRP A 437 5.16 1.94 -12.23
C TRP A 437 4.23 0.89 -12.84
N GLY A 438 4.53 -0.37 -12.56
CA GLY A 438 3.75 -1.53 -12.98
C GLY A 438 4.37 -2.81 -12.47
N PRO A 439 3.70 -3.97 -12.64
CA PRO A 439 4.27 -5.25 -12.26
C PRO A 439 5.50 -5.60 -13.10
N SER A 440 6.41 -6.37 -12.52
CA SER A 440 7.56 -6.98 -13.19
C SER A 440 7.20 -8.37 -13.67
N ILE A 441 7.92 -8.89 -14.65
CA ILE A 441 7.77 -10.27 -15.14
C ILE A 441 7.86 -11.26 -13.98
N VAL A 442 6.99 -12.28 -13.96
CA VAL A 442 7.01 -13.34 -12.94
C VAL A 442 8.37 -14.04 -12.89
N GLY A 443 8.89 -14.28 -11.68
CA GLY A 443 10.20 -14.87 -11.47
C GLY A 443 11.38 -13.89 -11.54
N SER A 444 11.16 -12.58 -11.68
CA SER A 444 12.22 -11.57 -11.83
C SER A 444 13.12 -11.40 -10.60
N TYR A 445 12.71 -11.84 -9.42
CA TYR A 445 13.42 -11.59 -8.16
C TYR A 445 13.89 -12.88 -7.48
N PRO A 446 14.93 -13.57 -7.99
CA PRO A 446 15.44 -14.81 -7.41
C PRO A 446 16.01 -14.63 -5.99
N ASP A 447 16.53 -13.44 -5.67
CA ASP A 447 17.04 -13.09 -4.34
C ASP A 447 15.90 -12.73 -3.36
N GLY A 448 14.66 -12.62 -3.84
CA GLY A 448 13.45 -12.33 -3.07
C GLY A 448 12.59 -13.55 -2.76
N LYS A 449 13.07 -14.76 -3.06
CA LYS A 449 12.31 -16.00 -2.80
C LYS A 449 12.17 -16.31 -1.33
N SER A 450 11.02 -16.92 -0.97
CA SER A 450 10.86 -17.54 0.34
C SER A 450 11.68 -18.83 0.48
N TYR A 451 11.76 -19.35 1.70
CA TYR A 451 12.38 -20.66 1.98
C TYR A 451 11.85 -21.77 1.06
N TYR A 452 10.55 -21.79 0.81
CA TYR A 452 9.89 -22.77 -0.06
C TYR A 452 10.09 -22.51 -1.56
N GLY A 453 10.78 -21.44 -1.93
CA GLY A 453 11.08 -21.07 -3.31
C GLY A 453 10.00 -20.24 -3.99
N CYS A 454 8.98 -19.76 -3.27
CA CYS A 454 7.97 -18.87 -3.82
C CYS A 454 8.58 -17.50 -4.19
N TYR A 455 8.35 -17.07 -5.44
CA TYR A 455 8.79 -15.78 -5.95
C TYR A 455 7.76 -14.70 -5.64
N GLN A 456 8.21 -13.46 -5.54
CA GLN A 456 7.34 -12.26 -5.52
C GLN A 456 6.20 -12.37 -4.48
N MET A 457 6.52 -13.00 -3.32
CA MET A 457 5.61 -12.95 -2.16
C MET A 457 5.49 -11.52 -1.61
N ILE A 458 6.46 -10.65 -1.92
CA ILE A 458 6.45 -9.23 -1.60
C ILE A 458 6.67 -8.43 -2.88
N GLY A 459 5.87 -7.34 -3.04
CA GLY A 459 5.92 -6.44 -4.17
C GLY A 459 5.07 -6.90 -5.37
N ASP A 460 5.17 -6.18 -6.46
CA ASP A 460 4.41 -6.34 -7.70
C ASP A 460 2.91 -6.18 -7.56
N VAL A 461 2.19 -7.10 -6.94
CA VAL A 461 0.73 -7.05 -6.76
C VAL A 461 0.32 -7.53 -5.37
N TRP A 462 -0.64 -6.86 -4.75
CA TRP A 462 -1.34 -7.39 -3.59
C TRP A 462 -2.04 -8.69 -3.95
N GLU A 463 -1.93 -9.71 -3.14
CA GLU A 463 -2.53 -11.00 -3.41
C GLU A 463 -3.77 -11.24 -2.55
N TRP A 464 -4.93 -11.45 -3.20
CA TRP A 464 -6.16 -11.82 -2.55
C TRP A 464 -6.02 -13.17 -1.84
N THR A 465 -6.46 -13.23 -0.60
CA THR A 465 -6.62 -14.48 0.16
C THR A 465 -8.09 -14.81 0.36
N SER A 466 -8.39 -16.10 0.61
CA SER A 466 -9.76 -16.52 0.92
C SER A 466 -10.26 -16.04 2.29
N SER A 467 -9.36 -15.52 3.14
CA SER A 467 -9.68 -15.12 4.51
C SER A 467 -10.47 -13.82 4.59
N GLU A 468 -11.48 -13.81 5.44
CA GLU A 468 -12.13 -12.57 5.87
C GLU A 468 -11.17 -11.77 6.76
N TYR A 469 -11.23 -10.44 6.65
CA TYR A 469 -10.53 -9.58 7.58
C TYR A 469 -11.25 -9.61 8.93
N THR A 470 -10.65 -10.29 9.88
CA THR A 470 -11.10 -10.39 11.28
C THR A 470 -9.97 -9.99 12.21
N LEU A 471 -10.32 -9.59 13.42
CA LEU A 471 -9.33 -9.32 14.46
C LEU A 471 -8.78 -10.65 15.01
N TYR A 472 -7.48 -10.70 15.25
CA TYR A 472 -6.85 -11.90 15.79
C TYR A 472 -7.30 -12.20 17.23
N PRO A 473 -7.32 -13.47 17.65
CA PRO A 473 -7.64 -13.84 19.03
C PRO A 473 -6.73 -13.11 20.03
N GLY A 474 -7.33 -12.36 20.96
CA GLY A 474 -6.59 -11.55 21.93
C GLY A 474 -6.16 -10.15 21.44
N PHE A 475 -6.65 -9.71 20.28
CA PHE A 475 -6.43 -8.36 19.76
C PHE A 475 -6.69 -7.28 20.83
N LYS A 476 -5.85 -6.25 20.82
CA LYS A 476 -6.02 -5.03 21.62
C LYS A 476 -5.65 -3.82 20.76
N PRO A 477 -6.55 -2.84 20.59
CA PRO A 477 -6.23 -1.67 19.80
C PRO A 477 -5.12 -0.86 20.47
N LYS A 478 -4.08 -0.53 19.72
CA LYS A 478 -3.04 0.43 20.13
C LYS A 478 -3.46 1.86 19.81
N PHE A 479 -4.12 2.04 18.68
CA PHE A 479 -4.73 3.29 18.26
C PHE A 479 -6.19 3.02 17.88
N SER A 480 -7.14 3.32 18.79
CA SER A 480 -8.56 3.03 18.60
C SER A 480 -9.09 3.60 17.29
N GLU A 481 -10.00 2.86 16.67
CA GLU A 481 -10.66 3.23 15.43
C GLU A 481 -9.75 3.22 14.18
N TYR A 482 -8.51 2.74 14.28
CA TYR A 482 -7.60 2.65 13.14
C TYR A 482 -7.82 1.39 12.31
N THR A 483 -7.72 0.20 12.92
CA THR A 483 -7.86 -1.09 12.24
C THR A 483 -9.11 -1.86 12.64
N ASP A 484 -9.59 -1.69 13.86
CA ASP A 484 -10.65 -2.48 14.50
C ASP A 484 -12.04 -2.28 13.87
N LYS A 485 -12.34 -1.10 13.33
CA LYS A 485 -13.63 -0.81 12.69
C LYS A 485 -13.89 -1.56 11.39
N TRP A 486 -12.83 -2.03 10.74
CA TRP A 486 -12.91 -2.59 9.39
C TRP A 486 -13.08 -4.10 9.37
N ALA A 487 -13.10 -4.76 10.54
CA ALA A 487 -13.19 -6.20 10.67
C ALA A 487 -14.59 -6.76 10.34
N ILE A 488 -15.12 -6.36 9.18
CA ILE A 488 -16.41 -6.81 8.65
C ILE A 488 -16.48 -6.66 7.12
N ASN A 489 -16.95 -7.68 6.43
CA ASN A 489 -17.23 -7.68 4.99
C ASN A 489 -16.03 -7.21 4.14
N GLN A 490 -14.82 -7.55 4.53
CA GLN A 490 -13.60 -7.28 3.78
C GLN A 490 -12.76 -8.55 3.69
N LYS A 491 -12.01 -8.66 2.60
CA LYS A 491 -11.08 -9.76 2.36
C LYS A 491 -9.66 -9.29 2.62
N VAL A 492 -8.83 -10.19 3.14
CA VAL A 492 -7.42 -9.91 3.38
C VAL A 492 -6.63 -10.03 2.09
N LEU A 493 -5.73 -9.03 1.87
CA LEU A 493 -4.69 -9.08 0.87
C LEU A 493 -3.32 -9.07 1.55
N ARG A 494 -2.35 -9.70 0.90
CA ARG A 494 -0.98 -9.84 1.42
C ARG A 494 0.04 -9.45 0.36
N GLY A 495 1.26 -9.13 0.79
CA GLY A 495 2.45 -9.01 -0.05
C GLY A 495 2.82 -7.61 -0.51
N GLY A 496 1.90 -6.65 -0.54
CA GLY A 496 2.21 -5.33 -1.11
C GLY A 496 2.17 -5.31 -2.64
N SER A 497 2.30 -4.14 -3.23
CA SER A 497 2.34 -3.94 -4.66
C SER A 497 3.59 -3.15 -5.08
N PHE A 498 3.77 -2.94 -6.38
CA PHE A 498 4.81 -2.05 -6.92
C PHE A 498 4.69 -0.58 -6.44
N ALA A 499 3.55 -0.21 -5.85
CA ALA A 499 3.29 1.12 -5.28
C ALA A 499 3.41 1.17 -3.75
N THR A 500 3.67 0.03 -3.10
CA THR A 500 3.84 -0.03 -1.65
C THR A 500 5.25 0.44 -1.25
N PRO A 501 5.41 1.42 -0.34
CA PRO A 501 6.71 1.86 0.17
C PRO A 501 7.50 0.75 0.88
N THR A 502 8.81 0.72 0.67
CA THR A 502 9.72 -0.30 1.22
C THR A 502 9.63 -0.42 2.74
N ASN A 503 9.54 0.70 3.46
CA ASN A 503 9.48 0.68 4.93
C ASN A 503 8.10 0.29 5.49
N GLN A 504 7.11 0.08 4.63
CA GLN A 504 5.77 -0.33 5.03
C GLN A 504 5.59 -1.85 5.01
N ILE A 505 6.31 -2.54 4.12
CA ILE A 505 6.07 -3.96 3.85
C ILE A 505 6.79 -4.91 4.81
N ARG A 506 6.18 -6.07 5.07
CA ARG A 506 6.69 -7.25 5.78
C ARG A 506 5.73 -8.43 5.60
N ASN A 507 6.17 -9.64 5.90
CA ASN A 507 5.36 -10.85 5.75
C ASN A 507 4.06 -10.81 6.57
N SER A 508 4.05 -10.19 7.74
CA SER A 508 2.88 -10.11 8.62
C SER A 508 1.90 -8.98 8.27
N TYR A 509 2.27 -8.04 7.36
CA TYR A 509 1.43 -6.90 7.02
C TYR A 509 0.12 -7.35 6.36
N ARG A 510 -1.00 -6.87 6.91
CA ARG A 510 -2.36 -7.19 6.48
C ARG A 510 -3.00 -5.98 5.83
N ASN A 511 -3.33 -6.08 4.54
CA ASN A 511 -4.21 -5.14 3.88
C ASN A 511 -5.61 -5.74 3.74
N TYR A 512 -6.63 -4.91 3.59
CA TYR A 512 -8.01 -5.39 3.52
C TYR A 512 -8.88 -4.41 2.72
N PHE A 513 -9.69 -4.97 1.82
CA PHE A 513 -10.60 -4.23 0.96
C PHE A 513 -11.92 -4.97 0.77
N LYS A 514 -12.93 -4.24 0.31
CA LYS A 514 -14.20 -4.86 -0.09
C LYS A 514 -13.97 -5.81 -1.26
N PRO A 515 -14.66 -6.96 -1.31
CA PRO A 515 -14.39 -8.00 -2.32
C PRO A 515 -14.66 -7.56 -3.77
N TYR A 516 -15.40 -6.50 -3.99
CA TYR A 516 -15.71 -5.94 -5.32
C TYR A 516 -14.73 -4.87 -5.81
N GLU A 517 -13.79 -4.40 -4.98
CA GLU A 517 -12.88 -3.32 -5.36
C GLU A 517 -11.81 -3.83 -6.34
N ARG A 518 -11.63 -3.09 -7.45
CA ARG A 518 -10.73 -3.41 -8.56
C ARG A 518 -9.65 -2.34 -8.78
N ILE A 519 -9.80 -1.13 -8.19
CA ILE A 519 -8.89 -0.01 -8.43
C ILE A 519 -7.51 -0.20 -7.80
N LEU A 520 -7.39 -1.09 -6.83
CA LEU A 520 -6.12 -1.40 -6.18
C LEU A 520 -5.23 -2.27 -7.08
N PHE A 521 -3.93 -2.27 -6.82
CA PHE A 521 -2.98 -3.12 -7.56
C PHE A 521 -2.99 -4.55 -7.03
N SER A 522 -4.15 -5.19 -7.14
CA SER A 522 -4.43 -6.54 -6.65
C SER A 522 -4.38 -7.58 -7.76
N GLY A 523 -3.75 -8.69 -7.46
CA GLY A 523 -3.69 -9.91 -8.23
C GLY A 523 -3.96 -11.11 -7.34
N LEU A 524 -3.40 -12.27 -7.69
CA LEU A 524 -3.59 -13.51 -6.94
C LEU A 524 -2.44 -14.49 -7.14
N ARG A 525 -2.32 -15.43 -6.22
CA ARG A 525 -1.73 -16.76 -6.44
C ARG A 525 -2.68 -17.83 -5.93
N CYS A 526 -2.60 -19.02 -6.49
CA CYS A 526 -3.50 -20.09 -6.09
C CYS A 526 -2.85 -21.06 -5.11
N ALA A 527 -3.70 -21.76 -4.35
CA ALA A 527 -3.36 -22.91 -3.53
C ALA A 527 -4.21 -24.11 -3.91
N LYS A 528 -3.82 -25.30 -3.46
CA LYS A 528 -4.53 -26.55 -3.67
C LYS A 528 -4.36 -27.44 -2.45
N ASN A 529 -5.41 -28.18 -2.09
CA ASN A 529 -5.31 -29.21 -1.06
C ASN A 529 -4.50 -30.42 -1.60
N THR A 530 -3.64 -30.98 -0.76
CA THR A 530 -2.86 -32.19 -1.10
C THR A 530 -3.66 -33.45 -0.92
#